data_26f49b098c70fc67710d7169961d7d03
#
_entry.id   26f49b098c70fc67710d7169961d7d03
#
_cell.length_a   1.000
_cell.length_b   1.000
_cell.length_c   1.000
_cell.angle_alpha   90.00
_cell.angle_beta   90.00
_cell.angle_gamma   90.00
#
_symmetry.space_group_name_H-M   'P 1'
#
loop_
_entity.id
_entity.type
_entity.pdbx_description
1 polymer ?
#
loop_
_entity_poly.entity_id
_entity_poly.type
_entity_poly.pdbx_seq_one_letter_code
_entity_poly.pdbx_strand_id
1 'polypeptide(L)'
;MRIDRILNNNVVIIKDENGEEQVVCGKGIAYKKKAGDLLSEKLINKVFVLKDTAQKQHFQEIISEIPVEYIQITTEIVEMLTQTLERKLNEAIYISLSDHIYMAITRYLDGVVVKNSMLWDIKRFYEKEYQAAKKVWKMINQTFKVELPEDEIGFITLHIVNAEMDNENLKQTMEVTKLMQEISNIVR
;
A
#
# COMPACT_ATOMS: atom_id res chain seq x y z
N MET A 1 -12.79 -21.55 -5.85
CA MET A 1 -12.68 -20.91 -4.52
C MET A 1 -14.06 -20.56 -4.00
N ARG A 2 -14.34 -20.76 -2.68
CA ARG A 2 -15.63 -20.37 -2.06
C ARG A 2 -15.42 -19.21 -1.09
N ILE A 3 -16.39 -18.32 -1.04
CA ILE A 3 -16.42 -17.20 -0.10
C ILE A 3 -16.64 -17.75 1.32
N ASP A 4 -15.73 -17.46 2.24
CA ASP A 4 -15.92 -17.71 3.67
C ASP A 4 -16.64 -16.52 4.31
N ARG A 5 -16.16 -15.30 4.03
CA ARG A 5 -16.72 -14.07 4.57
C ARG A 5 -16.61 -12.93 3.56
N ILE A 6 -17.62 -12.04 3.54
CA ILE A 6 -17.63 -10.82 2.72
C ILE A 6 -17.27 -9.64 3.60
N LEU A 7 -16.24 -8.87 3.22
CA LEU A 7 -15.90 -7.62 3.89
C LEU A 7 -16.65 -6.43 3.27
N ASN A 8 -16.67 -6.37 1.93
CA ASN A 8 -17.47 -5.42 1.16
C ASN A 8 -17.72 -5.99 -0.25
N ASN A 9 -18.32 -5.20 -1.16
CA ASN A 9 -18.63 -5.64 -2.52
C ASN A 9 -17.40 -6.06 -3.35
N ASN A 10 -16.20 -5.67 -2.94
CA ASN A 10 -14.95 -5.81 -3.70
C ASN A 10 -13.89 -6.64 -2.98
N VAL A 11 -14.14 -7.01 -1.72
CA VAL A 11 -13.18 -7.74 -0.88
C VAL A 11 -13.87 -8.86 -0.14
N VAL A 12 -13.34 -10.06 -0.27
CA VAL A 12 -13.83 -11.27 0.40
C VAL A 12 -12.69 -12.02 1.07
N ILE A 13 -13.03 -12.83 2.05
CA ILE A 13 -12.14 -13.81 2.65
C ILE A 13 -12.53 -15.18 2.11
N ILE A 14 -11.54 -15.94 1.73
CA ILE A 14 -11.65 -17.35 1.39
C ILE A 14 -10.77 -18.19 2.32
N LYS A 15 -10.99 -19.50 2.36
CA LYS A 15 -10.07 -20.46 2.93
C LYS A 15 -9.45 -21.29 1.83
N ASP A 16 -8.14 -21.48 1.90
CA ASP A 16 -7.44 -22.38 1.01
C ASP A 16 -7.64 -23.87 1.40
N GLU A 17 -6.96 -24.76 0.70
CA GLU A 17 -7.04 -26.20 0.95
C GLU A 17 -6.50 -26.61 2.34
N ASN A 18 -5.66 -25.79 2.95
CA ASN A 18 -5.10 -26.00 4.29
C ASN A 18 -5.96 -25.33 5.39
N GLY A 19 -7.04 -24.64 5.01
CA GLY A 19 -7.91 -23.88 5.91
C GLY A 19 -7.36 -22.51 6.29
N GLU A 20 -6.28 -22.02 5.64
CA GLU A 20 -5.72 -20.71 5.87
C GLU A 20 -6.56 -19.63 5.19
N GLU A 21 -6.81 -18.55 5.91
CA GLU A 21 -7.55 -17.40 5.39
C GLU A 21 -6.70 -16.61 4.40
N GLN A 22 -7.32 -16.28 3.27
CA GLN A 22 -6.77 -15.42 2.25
C GLN A 22 -7.74 -14.28 1.97
N VAL A 23 -7.23 -13.06 1.78
CA VAL A 23 -8.03 -11.90 1.38
C VAL A 23 -7.97 -11.77 -0.14
N VAL A 24 -9.14 -11.78 -0.77
CA VAL A 24 -9.27 -11.69 -2.23
C VAL A 24 -9.96 -10.38 -2.58
N CYS A 25 -9.29 -9.59 -3.40
CA CYS A 25 -9.78 -8.31 -3.88
C CYS A 25 -10.13 -8.38 -5.38
N GLY A 26 -11.23 -7.74 -5.75
CA GLY A 26 -11.64 -7.63 -7.15
C GLY A 26 -12.92 -6.81 -7.29
N LYS A 27 -13.00 -6.04 -8.37
CA LYS A 27 -14.15 -5.16 -8.62
C LYS A 27 -15.45 -5.97 -8.74
N GLY A 28 -16.38 -5.73 -7.80
CA GLY A 28 -17.68 -6.41 -7.76
C GLY A 28 -17.60 -7.90 -7.48
N ILE A 29 -16.51 -8.41 -6.93
CA ILE A 29 -16.27 -9.83 -6.68
C ILE A 29 -17.33 -10.46 -5.75
N ALA A 30 -17.90 -9.67 -4.85
CA ALA A 30 -18.93 -10.06 -3.90
C ALA A 30 -20.33 -9.52 -4.27
N TYR A 31 -20.48 -8.83 -5.42
CA TYR A 31 -21.75 -8.24 -5.80
C TYR A 31 -22.84 -9.31 -5.95
N LYS A 32 -23.93 -9.15 -5.21
CA LYS A 32 -25.06 -10.11 -5.11
C LYS A 32 -24.64 -11.53 -4.69
N LYS A 33 -23.53 -11.68 -3.98
CA LYS A 33 -23.05 -12.95 -3.44
C LYS A 33 -23.21 -12.99 -1.92
N LYS A 34 -23.16 -14.21 -1.37
CA LYS A 34 -23.16 -14.50 0.07
C LYS A 34 -22.05 -15.48 0.41
N ALA A 35 -21.77 -15.64 1.71
CA ALA A 35 -20.87 -16.69 2.19
C ALA A 35 -21.31 -18.05 1.68
N GLY A 36 -20.35 -18.87 1.23
CA GLY A 36 -20.56 -20.18 0.60
C GLY A 36 -20.66 -20.15 -0.94
N ASP A 37 -20.88 -18.98 -1.57
CA ASP A 37 -20.94 -18.87 -3.02
C ASP A 37 -19.56 -19.03 -3.67
N LEU A 38 -19.55 -19.46 -4.94
CA LEU A 38 -18.33 -19.58 -5.73
C LEU A 38 -17.86 -18.23 -6.22
N LEU A 39 -16.55 -17.97 -6.10
CA LEU A 39 -15.90 -16.82 -6.72
C LEU A 39 -15.71 -17.04 -8.22
N SER A 40 -15.84 -15.94 -8.95
CA SER A 40 -15.41 -15.89 -10.36
C SER A 40 -13.93 -15.51 -10.40
N GLU A 41 -13.08 -16.40 -10.85
CA GLU A 41 -11.64 -16.18 -10.97
C GLU A 41 -11.29 -14.98 -11.86
N LYS A 42 -12.15 -14.71 -12.86
CA LYS A 42 -11.98 -13.56 -13.75
C LYS A 42 -12.12 -12.19 -13.07
N LEU A 43 -12.73 -12.15 -11.89
CA LEU A 43 -12.90 -10.92 -11.11
C LEU A 43 -11.81 -10.73 -10.05
N ILE A 44 -10.90 -11.69 -9.92
CA ILE A 44 -9.81 -11.62 -8.94
C ILE A 44 -8.72 -10.69 -9.49
N ASN A 45 -8.49 -9.57 -8.79
CA ASN A 45 -7.36 -8.68 -9.05
C ASN A 45 -6.12 -9.08 -8.23
N LYS A 46 -6.31 -9.36 -6.94
CA LYS A 46 -5.21 -9.70 -6.04
C LYS A 46 -5.67 -10.64 -4.93
N VAL A 47 -4.78 -11.55 -4.54
CA VAL A 47 -4.92 -12.42 -3.37
C VAL A 47 -3.80 -12.11 -2.40
N PHE A 48 -4.14 -11.90 -1.12
CA PHE A 48 -3.18 -11.69 -0.04
C PHE A 48 -3.21 -12.88 0.92
N VAL A 49 -2.03 -13.44 1.17
CA VAL A 49 -1.83 -14.52 2.13
C VAL A 49 -1.18 -13.93 3.39
N LEU A 50 -1.95 -13.81 4.45
CA LEU A 50 -1.51 -13.21 5.70
C LEU A 50 -1.08 -14.28 6.69
N LYS A 51 0.18 -14.30 7.06
CA LYS A 51 0.76 -15.32 7.95
C LYS A 51 0.59 -15.03 9.45
N ASP A 52 0.44 -13.75 9.82
CA ASP A 52 0.35 -13.32 11.21
C ASP A 52 -1.08 -12.89 11.57
N THR A 53 -1.59 -13.41 12.69
CA THR A 53 -2.99 -13.18 13.15
C THR A 53 -3.24 -11.72 13.55
N ALA A 54 -2.26 -11.04 14.16
CA ALA A 54 -2.40 -9.63 14.55
C ALA A 54 -2.39 -8.71 13.32
N GLN A 55 -1.55 -9.03 12.33
CA GLN A 55 -1.53 -8.31 11.06
C GLN A 55 -2.79 -8.56 10.23
N LYS A 56 -3.39 -9.76 10.31
CA LYS A 56 -4.63 -10.10 9.60
C LYS A 56 -5.78 -9.18 9.94
N GLN A 57 -6.02 -8.93 11.21
CA GLN A 57 -7.16 -8.13 11.65
C GLN A 57 -7.01 -6.67 11.20
N HIS A 58 -5.85 -6.08 11.43
CA HIS A 58 -5.55 -4.71 11.01
C HIS A 58 -5.61 -4.56 9.48
N PHE A 59 -5.07 -5.52 8.74
CA PHE A 59 -5.15 -5.57 7.29
C PHE A 59 -6.59 -5.62 6.78
N GLN A 60 -7.43 -6.46 7.39
CA GLN A 60 -8.84 -6.59 7.01
C GLN A 60 -9.64 -5.32 7.28
N GLU A 61 -9.35 -4.63 8.37
CA GLU A 61 -9.97 -3.33 8.71
C GLU A 61 -9.63 -2.29 7.65
N ILE A 62 -8.34 -2.06 7.38
CA ILE A 62 -7.88 -1.07 6.40
C ILE A 62 -8.43 -1.37 5.01
N ILE A 63 -8.29 -2.61 4.53
CA ILE A 63 -8.70 -2.96 3.16
C ILE A 63 -10.22 -2.92 2.96
N SER A 64 -10.99 -3.02 4.04
CA SER A 64 -12.46 -2.89 3.97
C SER A 64 -12.93 -1.45 3.79
N GLU A 65 -12.12 -0.47 4.22
CA GLU A 65 -12.42 0.95 4.17
C GLU A 65 -11.90 1.62 2.88
N ILE A 66 -10.83 1.09 2.30
CA ILE A 66 -10.23 1.65 1.08
C ILE A 66 -11.09 1.25 -0.14
N PRO A 67 -11.54 2.20 -0.96
CA PRO A 67 -12.22 1.89 -2.22
C PRO A 67 -11.33 1.05 -3.14
N VAL A 68 -11.93 0.08 -3.85
CA VAL A 68 -11.18 -0.93 -4.63
C VAL A 68 -10.31 -0.34 -5.74
N GLU A 69 -10.68 0.81 -6.30
CA GLU A 69 -9.91 1.51 -7.32
C GLU A 69 -8.50 1.90 -6.85
N TYR A 70 -8.32 2.20 -5.56
CA TYR A 70 -7.00 2.48 -4.98
C TYR A 70 -6.15 1.22 -4.85
N ILE A 71 -6.77 0.08 -4.55
CA ILE A 71 -6.08 -1.21 -4.51
C ILE A 71 -5.68 -1.64 -5.92
N GLN A 72 -6.54 -1.40 -6.91
CA GLN A 72 -6.26 -1.72 -8.31
C GLN A 72 -5.07 -0.93 -8.85
N ILE A 73 -5.10 0.40 -8.72
CA ILE A 73 -3.98 1.24 -9.19
C ILE A 73 -2.68 0.91 -8.44
N THR A 74 -2.77 0.60 -7.13
CA THR A 74 -1.57 0.20 -6.36
C THR A 74 -1.00 -1.12 -6.87
N THR A 75 -1.84 -2.06 -7.32
CA THR A 75 -1.36 -3.31 -7.93
C THR A 75 -0.55 -3.03 -9.19
N GLU A 76 -1.05 -2.19 -10.10
CA GLU A 76 -0.34 -1.77 -11.30
C GLU A 76 0.96 -1.02 -10.98
N ILE A 77 0.90 -0.13 -9.97
CA ILE A 77 2.06 0.62 -9.48
C ILE A 77 3.15 -0.33 -8.95
N VAL A 78 2.80 -1.31 -8.12
CA VAL A 78 3.78 -2.24 -7.53
C VAL A 78 4.41 -3.13 -8.60
N GLU A 79 3.65 -3.56 -9.60
CA GLU A 79 4.19 -4.28 -10.77
C GLU A 79 5.21 -3.43 -11.54
N MET A 80 4.87 -2.17 -11.83
CA MET A 80 5.77 -1.22 -12.50
C MET A 80 7.01 -0.94 -11.66
N LEU A 81 6.87 -0.76 -10.34
CA LEU A 81 7.98 -0.53 -9.41
C LEU A 81 8.93 -1.72 -9.36
N THR A 82 8.39 -2.95 -9.26
CA THR A 82 9.17 -4.20 -9.25
C THR A 82 10.02 -4.32 -10.51
N GLN A 83 9.45 -3.98 -11.67
CA GLN A 83 10.19 -3.98 -12.95
C GLN A 83 11.21 -2.84 -13.03
N THR A 84 10.86 -1.62 -12.58
CA THR A 84 11.73 -0.44 -12.69
C THR A 84 12.94 -0.53 -11.76
N LEU A 85 12.74 -1.06 -10.54
CA LEU A 85 13.78 -1.17 -9.51
C LEU A 85 14.53 -2.51 -9.57
N GLU A 86 14.03 -3.46 -10.35
CA GLU A 86 14.58 -4.83 -10.45
C GLU A 86 14.69 -5.51 -9.07
N ARG A 87 13.72 -5.22 -8.18
CA ARG A 87 13.68 -5.71 -6.80
C ARG A 87 12.30 -6.22 -6.42
N LYS A 88 12.28 -7.24 -5.58
CA LYS A 88 11.04 -7.70 -4.96
C LYS A 88 10.67 -6.77 -3.81
N LEU A 89 9.47 -6.24 -3.85
CA LEU A 89 8.92 -5.40 -2.78
C LEU A 89 8.12 -6.26 -1.79
N ASN A 90 8.17 -5.89 -0.51
CA ASN A 90 7.38 -6.53 0.53
C ASN A 90 5.88 -6.32 0.26
N GLU A 91 5.07 -7.36 0.47
CA GLU A 91 3.62 -7.32 0.19
C GLU A 91 2.86 -6.27 1.02
N ALA A 92 3.39 -5.83 2.16
CA ALA A 92 2.81 -4.74 2.94
C ALA A 92 2.62 -3.43 2.14
N ILE A 93 3.39 -3.23 1.05
CA ILE A 93 3.28 -2.04 0.18
C ILE A 93 1.90 -1.93 -0.45
N TYR A 94 1.23 -3.04 -0.77
CA TYR A 94 -0.10 -2.99 -1.37
C TYR A 94 -1.11 -2.27 -0.48
N ILE A 95 -1.00 -2.44 0.83
CA ILE A 95 -1.89 -1.78 1.78
C ILE A 95 -1.39 -0.40 2.13
N SER A 96 -0.12 -0.28 2.53
CA SER A 96 0.42 1.00 2.97
C SER A 96 0.39 2.07 1.88
N LEU A 97 0.61 1.69 0.62
CA LEU A 97 0.55 2.63 -0.50
C LEU A 97 -0.89 2.89 -0.95
N SER A 98 -1.79 1.88 -0.91
CA SER A 98 -3.22 2.11 -1.20
C SER A 98 -3.85 3.09 -0.20
N ASP A 99 -3.57 2.91 1.08
CA ASP A 99 -4.03 3.80 2.14
C ASP A 99 -3.46 5.20 1.96
N HIS A 100 -2.15 5.31 1.71
CA HIS A 100 -1.52 6.60 1.47
C HIS A 100 -2.15 7.33 0.27
N ILE A 101 -2.35 6.65 -0.87
CA ILE A 101 -2.95 7.26 -2.07
C ILE A 101 -4.38 7.73 -1.77
N TYR A 102 -5.19 6.90 -1.11
CA TYR A 102 -6.55 7.24 -0.72
C TYR A 102 -6.57 8.48 0.18
N MET A 103 -5.75 8.50 1.23
CA MET A 103 -5.67 9.63 2.15
C MET A 103 -5.10 10.89 1.50
N ALA A 104 -4.11 10.77 0.61
CA ALA A 104 -3.53 11.90 -0.11
C ALA A 104 -4.56 12.58 -1.02
N ILE A 105 -5.34 11.79 -1.77
CA ILE A 105 -6.41 12.31 -2.63
C ILE A 105 -7.54 12.92 -1.80
N THR A 106 -7.95 12.27 -0.71
CA THR A 106 -8.97 12.81 0.20
C THR A 106 -8.54 14.16 0.75
N ARG A 107 -7.32 14.28 1.28
CA ARG A 107 -6.77 15.56 1.75
C ARG A 107 -6.73 16.63 0.65
N TYR A 108 -6.31 16.24 -0.56
CA TYR A 108 -6.27 17.16 -1.69
C TYR A 108 -7.66 17.72 -2.04
N LEU A 109 -8.69 16.87 -2.05
CA LEU A 109 -10.07 17.28 -2.30
C LEU A 109 -10.64 18.17 -1.20
N ASP A 110 -10.18 17.96 0.05
CA ASP A 110 -10.53 18.80 1.22
C ASP A 110 -9.70 20.10 1.27
N GLY A 111 -8.81 20.35 0.30
CA GLY A 111 -7.96 21.55 0.24
C GLY A 111 -6.82 21.56 1.28
N VAL A 112 -6.52 20.38 1.88
CA VAL A 112 -5.44 20.25 2.87
C VAL A 112 -4.13 19.92 2.17
N VAL A 113 -3.15 20.82 2.30
CA VAL A 113 -1.79 20.65 1.75
C VAL A 113 -0.85 20.18 2.86
N VAL A 114 -0.23 19.02 2.67
CA VAL A 114 0.82 18.52 3.56
C VAL A 114 2.19 18.74 2.91
N LYS A 115 3.11 19.38 3.65
CA LYS A 115 4.49 19.57 3.21
C LYS A 115 5.39 18.47 3.75
N ASN A 116 6.30 18.01 2.92
CA ASN A 116 7.33 17.05 3.32
C ASN A 116 8.63 17.80 3.66
N SER A 117 8.87 18.03 4.94
CA SER A 117 10.07 18.75 5.41
C SER A 117 11.39 18.02 5.08
N MET A 118 11.33 16.72 4.78
CA MET A 118 12.48 15.91 4.42
C MET A 118 12.64 15.69 2.91
N LEU A 119 11.82 16.36 2.07
CA LEU A 119 11.80 16.12 0.61
C LEU A 119 13.19 16.23 -0.03
N TRP A 120 13.99 17.20 0.41
CA TRP A 120 15.35 17.40 -0.11
C TRP A 120 16.27 16.25 0.24
N ASP A 121 16.24 15.78 1.49
CA ASP A 121 17.04 14.67 1.97
C ASP A 121 16.62 13.35 1.30
N ILE A 122 15.32 13.10 1.20
CA ILE A 122 14.76 11.93 0.51
C ILE A 122 15.27 11.89 -0.94
N LYS A 123 15.16 12.98 -1.66
CA LYS A 123 15.63 13.10 -3.04
C LYS A 123 17.13 12.83 -3.17
N ARG A 124 17.92 13.23 -2.19
CA ARG A 124 19.38 13.08 -2.19
C ARG A 124 19.79 11.64 -1.86
N PHE A 125 19.17 11.03 -0.87
CA PHE A 125 19.59 9.72 -0.36
C PHE A 125 18.94 8.53 -1.07
N TYR A 126 17.75 8.74 -1.66
CA TYR A 126 16.94 7.71 -2.32
C TYR A 126 16.62 8.11 -3.77
N GLU A 127 17.65 8.50 -4.53
CA GLU A 127 17.46 9.06 -5.88
C GLU A 127 16.72 8.11 -6.83
N LYS A 128 17.05 6.80 -6.81
CA LYS A 128 16.40 5.81 -7.68
C LYS A 128 14.92 5.64 -7.34
N GLU A 129 14.63 5.48 -6.07
CA GLU A 129 13.28 5.31 -5.54
C GLU A 129 12.46 6.58 -5.75
N TYR A 130 13.09 7.77 -5.62
CA TYR A 130 12.47 9.06 -5.90
C TYR A 130 12.09 9.20 -7.38
N GLN A 131 12.94 8.79 -8.31
CA GLN A 131 12.62 8.80 -9.75
C GLN A 131 11.48 7.80 -10.08
N ALA A 132 11.46 6.65 -9.42
CA ALA A 132 10.36 5.70 -9.53
C ALA A 132 9.06 6.29 -8.96
N ALA A 133 9.12 6.92 -7.78
CA ALA A 133 8.00 7.60 -7.14
C ALA A 133 7.42 8.74 -7.99
N LYS A 134 8.25 9.46 -8.76
CA LYS A 134 7.77 10.45 -9.74
C LYS A 134 6.88 9.84 -10.82
N LYS A 135 7.19 8.63 -11.27
CA LYS A 135 6.33 7.92 -12.24
C LYS A 135 5.00 7.53 -11.58
N VAL A 136 5.07 7.01 -10.34
CA VAL A 136 3.87 6.68 -9.53
C VAL A 136 2.97 7.92 -9.35
N TRP A 137 3.54 9.04 -8.93
CA TRP A 137 2.82 10.31 -8.75
C TRP A 137 2.10 10.74 -10.03
N LYS A 138 2.75 10.62 -11.20
CA LYS A 138 2.12 10.91 -12.50
C LYS A 138 0.97 9.96 -12.80
N MET A 139 1.14 8.66 -12.55
CA MET A 139 0.08 7.66 -12.74
C MET A 139 -1.15 7.98 -11.87
N ILE A 140 -0.94 8.32 -10.61
CA ILE A 140 -2.02 8.68 -9.67
C ILE A 140 -2.77 9.92 -10.18
N ASN A 141 -2.04 10.99 -10.52
CA ASN A 141 -2.64 12.23 -11.02
C ASN A 141 -3.47 12.01 -12.30
N GLN A 142 -2.97 11.18 -13.22
CA GLN A 142 -3.68 10.86 -14.47
C GLN A 142 -4.92 10.00 -14.21
N THR A 143 -4.83 8.99 -13.35
CA THR A 143 -5.92 8.05 -13.07
C THR A 143 -7.08 8.73 -12.36
N PHE A 144 -6.78 9.53 -11.33
CA PHE A 144 -7.80 10.19 -10.51
C PHE A 144 -8.12 11.62 -10.95
N LYS A 145 -7.44 12.14 -11.99
CA LYS A 145 -7.60 13.51 -12.51
C LYS A 145 -7.45 14.58 -11.44
N VAL A 146 -6.38 14.45 -10.65
CA VAL A 146 -5.99 15.36 -9.57
C VAL A 146 -4.61 15.95 -9.86
N GLU A 147 -4.23 17.01 -9.13
CA GLU A 147 -2.90 17.63 -9.19
C GLU A 147 -2.31 17.62 -7.78
N LEU A 148 -1.90 16.43 -7.33
CA LEU A 148 -1.28 16.28 -6.00
C LEU A 148 0.01 17.10 -5.92
N PRO A 149 0.32 17.69 -4.75
CA PRO A 149 1.59 18.41 -4.52
C PRO A 149 2.80 17.51 -4.77
N GLU A 150 3.92 18.11 -5.22
CA GLU A 150 5.19 17.36 -5.42
C GLU A 150 5.75 16.77 -4.11
N ASP A 151 5.34 17.31 -2.97
CA ASP A 151 5.66 16.76 -1.65
C ASP A 151 5.24 15.29 -1.50
N GLU A 152 4.16 14.88 -2.19
CA GLU A 152 3.67 13.49 -2.16
C GLU A 152 4.67 12.52 -2.81
N ILE A 153 5.53 12.98 -3.72
CA ILE A 153 6.61 12.15 -4.28
C ILE A 153 7.55 11.67 -3.17
N GLY A 154 7.85 12.54 -2.20
CA GLY A 154 8.68 12.18 -1.05
C GLY A 154 8.02 11.10 -0.17
N PHE A 155 6.73 11.23 0.13
CA PHE A 155 6.02 10.22 0.91
C PHE A 155 5.93 8.89 0.16
N ILE A 156 5.61 8.90 -1.13
CA ILE A 156 5.61 7.70 -1.97
C ILE A 156 7.00 7.04 -1.99
N THR A 157 8.08 7.84 -2.07
CA THR A 157 9.46 7.34 -2.01
C THR A 157 9.70 6.55 -0.73
N LEU A 158 9.26 7.05 0.42
CA LEU A 158 9.42 6.35 1.70
C LEU A 158 8.65 5.05 1.77
N HIS A 159 7.44 4.97 1.17
CA HIS A 159 6.71 3.70 1.05
C HIS A 159 7.48 2.68 0.22
N ILE A 160 8.12 3.11 -0.87
CA ILE A 160 8.96 2.23 -1.72
C ILE A 160 10.17 1.73 -0.93
N VAL A 161 10.92 2.64 -0.30
CA VAL A 161 12.09 2.29 0.52
C VAL A 161 11.75 1.30 1.62
N ASN A 162 10.65 1.54 2.35
CA ASN A 162 10.19 0.63 3.40
C ASN A 162 9.83 -0.76 2.86
N ALA A 163 9.34 -0.83 1.63
CA ALA A 163 8.98 -2.10 1.00
C ALA A 163 10.18 -2.87 0.43
N GLU A 164 11.30 -2.19 0.20
CA GLU A 164 12.57 -2.83 -0.20
C GLU A 164 13.31 -3.46 0.97
N MET A 165 12.99 -3.03 2.21
CA MET A 165 13.64 -3.54 3.41
C MET A 165 13.04 -4.87 3.85
N ASP A 166 13.87 -5.89 4.04
CA ASP A 166 13.47 -7.11 4.75
C ASP A 166 13.20 -6.79 6.23
N ASN A 167 12.31 -7.56 6.87
CA ASN A 167 11.88 -7.34 8.25
C ASN A 167 13.03 -7.24 9.28
N GLU A 168 14.18 -7.83 9.01
CA GLU A 168 15.38 -7.71 9.86
C GLU A 168 16.06 -6.33 9.72
N ASN A 169 16.10 -5.79 8.52
CA ASN A 169 16.66 -4.46 8.27
C ASN A 169 15.74 -3.32 8.78
N LEU A 170 14.43 -3.54 8.80
CA LEU A 170 13.46 -2.59 9.37
C LEU A 170 13.69 -2.34 10.86
N LYS A 171 14.00 -3.39 11.65
CA LYS A 171 14.32 -3.24 13.08
C LYS A 171 15.59 -2.43 13.27
N GLN A 172 16.66 -2.71 12.52
CA GLN A 172 17.91 -1.96 12.60
C GLN A 172 17.73 -0.50 12.19
N THR A 173 16.95 -0.22 11.14
CA THR A 173 16.68 1.16 10.69
C THR A 173 15.84 1.92 11.70
N MET A 174 14.84 1.29 12.33
CA MET A 174 14.07 1.91 13.42
C MET A 174 14.94 2.21 14.63
N GLU A 175 15.87 1.31 15.00
CA GLU A 175 16.83 1.54 16.10
C GLU A 175 17.77 2.71 15.78
N VAL A 176 18.30 2.78 14.56
CA VAL A 176 19.16 3.89 14.10
C VAL A 176 18.40 5.21 14.08
N THR A 177 17.17 5.22 13.59
CA THR A 177 16.32 6.44 13.57
C THR A 177 15.98 6.90 14.99
N LYS A 178 15.70 5.97 15.90
CA LYS A 178 15.47 6.26 17.32
C LYS A 178 16.72 6.82 18.01
N LEU A 179 17.89 6.23 17.75
CA LEU A 179 19.19 6.74 18.22
C LEU A 179 19.48 8.14 17.67
N MET A 180 19.22 8.42 16.41
CA MET A 180 19.40 9.75 15.82
C MET A 180 18.47 10.79 16.46
N GLN A 181 17.20 10.44 16.75
CA GLN A 181 16.29 11.30 17.49
C GLN A 181 16.75 11.57 18.93
N GLU A 182 17.24 10.54 19.62
CA GLU A 182 17.77 10.68 20.98
C GLU A 182 19.02 11.58 20.99
N ILE A 183 19.96 11.40 20.06
CA ILE A 183 21.14 12.28 19.91
C ILE A 183 20.72 13.72 19.59
N SER A 184 19.78 13.91 18.69
CA SER A 184 19.26 15.26 18.33
C SER A 184 18.57 15.96 19.51
N ASN A 185 17.97 15.21 20.43
CA ASN A 185 17.35 15.76 21.64
C ASN A 185 18.35 16.06 22.77
N ILE A 186 19.54 15.46 22.75
CA ILE A 186 20.61 15.71 23.74
C ILE A 186 21.44 16.95 23.35
N VAL A 187 21.50 17.28 22.07
CA VAL A 187 22.32 18.42 21.56
C VAL A 187 21.51 19.74 21.51
N ARG A 188 20.28 19.76 21.99
CA ARG A 188 19.46 20.96 22.25
C ARG A 188 19.52 21.34 23.72
#